data_425d5ec716ff47d2ef040db8775010dd
#
_entry.id   425d5ec716ff47d2ef040db8775010dd
#
_cell.length_a   1.000
_cell.length_b   1.000
_cell.length_c   1.000
_cell.angle_alpha   90.00
_cell.angle_beta   90.00
_cell.angle_gamma   90.00
#
_symmetry.space_group_name_H-M   'P 1'
#
loop_
_entity.id
_entity.type
_entity.pdbx_description
1 polymer ?
#
loop_
_entity_poly.entity_id
_entity_poly.type
_entity_poly.pdbx_seq_one_letter_code
_entity_poly.pdbx_strand_id
1 'polypeptide(L)'
;MLEREGFTMNEKKLYRLYSEEGLSVRRRRGRKRARGTRAPMPIPNRPNVRWSLDFVSDTFGASRKFRILAVNDDCTRENLGLIADTSLSGARVARELTAMMRIYGKPDCIVSDNGTEFTSAAILKWAGDTGVAWHYIDPGKPQQNGLIESFNGSLRDECLNEEIFDSLADARQKLALWRYDYNNVRPHSSLGNKTPAEARRALELFDGPAPGALAQPETDDYQQARLSL
;
A
#
# COMPACT_ATOMS: atom_id res chain seq x y z
N MET A 1 -5.34 16.94 -6.65
CA MET A 1 -4.25 17.87 -6.34
C MET A 1 -4.64 19.30 -6.69
N LEU A 2 -4.89 19.67 -7.93
CA LEU A 2 -5.18 21.05 -8.31
C LEU A 2 -6.30 21.71 -7.51
N GLU A 3 -7.40 21.01 -7.22
CA GLU A 3 -8.48 21.52 -6.36
C GLU A 3 -8.02 21.79 -4.91
N ARG A 4 -7.10 20.99 -4.39
CA ARG A 4 -6.51 21.19 -3.05
C ARG A 4 -5.60 22.42 -3.00
N GLU A 5 -5.03 22.80 -4.14
CA GLU A 5 -4.21 24.00 -4.33
C GLU A 5 -5.04 25.23 -4.74
N GLY A 6 -6.37 25.10 -4.76
CA GLY A 6 -7.28 26.19 -5.08
C GLY A 6 -7.52 26.42 -6.58
N PHE A 7 -7.01 25.53 -7.45
CA PHE A 7 -7.28 25.63 -8.88
C PHE A 7 -8.58 24.92 -9.24
N THR A 8 -9.62 25.68 -9.51
CA THR A 8 -10.88 25.15 -10.05
C THR A 8 -10.89 25.28 -11.56
N MET A 9 -10.91 24.17 -12.29
CA MET A 9 -11.06 24.19 -13.74
C MET A 9 -11.86 22.98 -14.24
N ASN A 10 -12.49 23.16 -15.41
CA ASN A 10 -13.27 22.09 -16.04
C ASN A 10 -12.33 20.94 -16.47
N GLU A 11 -12.73 19.70 -16.19
CA GLU A 11 -11.98 18.48 -16.55
C GLU A 11 -11.62 18.41 -18.04
N LYS A 12 -12.53 18.85 -18.94
CA LYS A 12 -12.25 18.88 -20.38
C LYS A 12 -11.13 19.85 -20.73
N LYS A 13 -11.06 21.00 -20.04
CA LYS A 13 -9.97 21.97 -20.22
C LYS A 13 -8.66 21.42 -19.70
N LEU A 14 -8.69 20.80 -18.53
CA LEU A 14 -7.52 20.14 -17.93
C LEU A 14 -6.98 19.04 -18.85
N TYR A 15 -7.86 18.17 -19.36
CA TYR A 15 -7.47 17.08 -20.27
C TYR A 15 -6.85 17.61 -21.57
N ARG A 16 -7.40 18.70 -22.14
CA ARG A 16 -6.83 19.34 -23.33
C ARG A 16 -5.43 19.84 -23.06
N LEU A 17 -5.21 20.62 -21.98
CA LEU A 17 -3.90 21.13 -21.60
C LEU A 17 -2.91 19.99 -21.37
N TYR A 18 -3.33 18.95 -20.68
CA TYR A 18 -2.51 17.76 -20.41
C TYR A 18 -2.06 17.06 -21.70
N SER A 19 -2.94 17.05 -22.72
CA SER A 19 -2.64 16.47 -24.03
C SER A 19 -1.75 17.37 -24.89
N GLU A 20 -1.96 18.68 -24.84
CA GLU A 20 -1.17 19.69 -25.57
C GLU A 20 0.28 19.71 -25.04
N GLU A 21 0.48 19.57 -23.73
CA GLU A 21 1.78 19.52 -23.07
C GLU A 21 2.48 18.15 -23.17
N GLY A 22 1.86 17.17 -23.82
CA GLY A 22 2.42 15.83 -23.99
C GLY A 22 2.51 15.00 -22.70
N LEU A 23 1.84 15.43 -21.61
CA LEU A 23 1.84 14.80 -20.29
C LEU A 23 0.98 13.53 -20.20
N SER A 24 0.33 13.14 -21.30
CA SER A 24 -0.51 11.93 -21.31
C SER A 24 0.35 10.68 -21.15
N VAL A 25 0.20 9.99 -20.03
CA VAL A 25 0.82 8.70 -19.78
C VAL A 25 0.32 7.69 -20.85
N ARG A 26 1.23 7.12 -21.61
CA ARG A 26 0.88 6.06 -22.58
C ARG A 26 0.25 4.91 -21.82
N ARG A 27 -1.08 4.72 -21.97
CA ARG A 27 -1.74 3.53 -21.44
C ARG A 27 -1.05 2.30 -22.05
N ARG A 28 -0.42 1.48 -21.23
CA ARG A 28 0.09 0.17 -21.65
C ARG A 28 -1.10 -0.60 -22.25
N ARG A 29 -1.20 -0.66 -23.57
CA ARG A 29 -2.15 -1.52 -24.27
C ARG A 29 -1.66 -2.97 -24.12
N GLY A 30 -1.97 -3.56 -22.97
CA GLY A 30 -1.78 -4.99 -22.78
C GLY A 30 -2.65 -5.75 -23.78
N ARG A 31 -2.09 -6.81 -24.37
CA ARG A 31 -2.86 -7.78 -25.18
C ARG A 31 -4.08 -8.22 -24.37
N LYS A 32 -5.30 -8.10 -24.90
CA LYS A 32 -6.51 -8.64 -24.25
C LYS A 32 -6.28 -10.14 -24.01
N ARG A 33 -6.01 -10.51 -22.77
CA ARG A 33 -5.93 -11.91 -22.36
C ARG A 33 -7.32 -12.32 -21.90
N ALA A 34 -7.74 -13.54 -22.24
CA ALA A 34 -8.95 -14.13 -21.68
C ALA A 34 -8.87 -14.03 -20.13
N ARG A 35 -9.84 -13.38 -19.52
CA ARG A 35 -9.96 -13.34 -18.06
C ARG A 35 -10.45 -14.72 -17.62
N GLY A 36 -9.51 -15.59 -17.25
CA GLY A 36 -9.87 -16.77 -16.46
C GLY A 36 -10.46 -16.33 -15.12
N THR A 37 -10.96 -17.26 -14.34
CA THR A 37 -11.53 -17.08 -12.97
C THR A 37 -10.46 -16.61 -11.95
N ARG A 38 -9.80 -15.49 -12.24
CA ARG A 38 -8.76 -14.91 -11.40
C ARG A 38 -9.42 -13.91 -10.45
N ALA A 39 -9.85 -14.39 -9.29
CA ALA A 39 -10.28 -13.48 -8.24
C ALA A 39 -9.04 -12.90 -7.55
N PRO A 40 -8.86 -11.57 -7.50
CA PRO A 40 -7.85 -10.97 -6.62
C PRO A 40 -8.19 -11.31 -5.17
N MET A 41 -7.19 -11.34 -4.30
CA MET A 41 -7.45 -11.51 -2.86
C MET A 41 -8.36 -10.39 -2.36
N PRO A 42 -9.36 -10.70 -1.50
CA PRO A 42 -10.20 -9.66 -0.90
C PRO A 42 -9.36 -8.57 -0.24
N ILE A 43 -9.77 -7.32 -0.43
CA ILE A 43 -9.11 -6.18 0.24
C ILE A 43 -9.54 -6.18 1.70
N PRO A 44 -8.58 -6.09 2.65
CA PRO A 44 -8.91 -5.97 4.07
C PRO A 44 -9.73 -4.70 4.35
N ASN A 45 -10.58 -4.75 5.36
CA ASN A 45 -11.47 -3.65 5.77
C ASN A 45 -10.91 -2.79 6.91
N ARG A 46 -9.80 -3.19 7.54
CA ARG A 46 -9.10 -2.42 8.57
C ARG A 46 -7.58 -2.48 8.39
N PRO A 47 -6.83 -1.49 8.91
CA PRO A 47 -5.37 -1.51 8.91
C PRO A 47 -4.81 -2.74 9.63
N ASN A 48 -3.61 -3.14 9.28
CA ASN A 48 -2.86 -4.24 9.89
C ASN A 48 -3.52 -5.64 9.81
N VAL A 49 -4.58 -5.83 9.02
CA VAL A 49 -5.05 -7.19 8.72
C VAL A 49 -4.06 -7.90 7.82
N ARG A 50 -3.54 -7.21 6.80
CA ARG A 50 -2.62 -7.80 5.85
C ARG A 50 -1.61 -6.80 5.34
N TRP A 51 -0.34 -7.15 5.45
CA TRP A 51 0.76 -6.45 4.79
C TRP A 51 1.24 -7.24 3.58
N SER A 52 1.50 -6.56 2.48
CA SER A 52 2.12 -7.14 1.28
C SER A 52 3.56 -6.70 1.17
N LEU A 53 4.45 -7.66 0.85
CA LEU A 53 5.87 -7.43 0.69
C LEU A 53 6.33 -7.83 -0.71
N ASP A 54 7.30 -7.07 -1.23
CA ASP A 54 8.02 -7.43 -2.45
C ASP A 54 9.38 -6.75 -2.52
N PHE A 55 10.25 -7.28 -3.39
CA PHE A 55 11.55 -6.69 -3.67
C PHE A 55 11.58 -6.05 -5.05
N VAL A 56 12.07 -4.82 -5.08
CA VAL A 56 12.44 -4.12 -6.32
C VAL A 56 13.95 -3.99 -6.38
N SER A 57 14.53 -4.11 -7.57
CA SER A 57 15.97 -3.95 -7.77
C SER A 57 16.26 -2.77 -8.68
N ASP A 58 17.35 -2.06 -8.39
CA ASP A 58 17.88 -0.98 -9.21
C ASP A 58 19.41 -0.93 -9.14
N THR A 59 20.03 0.05 -9.79
CA THR A 59 21.49 0.18 -9.93
C THR A 59 21.99 1.56 -9.53
N PHE A 60 23.18 1.61 -8.95
CA PHE A 60 23.93 2.86 -8.80
C PHE A 60 24.76 3.11 -10.06
N GLY A 61 24.50 4.21 -10.77
CA GLY A 61 25.23 4.51 -11.98
C GLY A 61 25.31 3.32 -12.93
N ALA A 62 26.51 2.96 -13.38
CA ALA A 62 26.68 1.98 -14.47
C ALA A 62 26.76 0.49 -14.04
N SER A 63 26.90 0.13 -12.75
CA SER A 63 27.27 -1.27 -12.47
C SER A 63 26.85 -1.90 -11.14
N ARG A 64 26.56 -1.15 -10.09
CA ARG A 64 26.31 -1.72 -8.75
C ARG A 64 24.83 -1.81 -8.47
N LYS A 65 24.33 -3.02 -8.28
CA LYS A 65 22.92 -3.26 -7.95
C LYS A 65 22.63 -3.03 -6.46
N PHE A 66 21.44 -2.54 -6.18
CA PHE A 66 20.83 -2.55 -4.85
C PHE A 66 19.40 -3.06 -4.92
N ARG A 67 18.87 -3.42 -3.79
CA ARG A 67 17.49 -3.91 -3.65
C ARG A 67 16.71 -3.01 -2.71
N ILE A 68 15.45 -2.96 -2.91
CA ILE A 68 14.49 -2.20 -2.11
C ILE A 68 13.44 -3.19 -1.62
N LEU A 69 13.31 -3.34 -0.31
CA LEU A 69 12.17 -4.02 0.30
C LEU A 69 11.02 -3.02 0.39
N ALA A 70 9.94 -3.28 -0.30
CA ALA A 70 8.69 -2.54 -0.20
C ALA A 70 7.72 -3.28 0.71
N VAL A 71 7.09 -2.57 1.65
CA VAL A 71 6.09 -3.12 2.58
C VAL A 71 4.88 -2.19 2.59
N ASN A 72 3.71 -2.71 2.24
CA ASN A 72 2.47 -1.94 2.19
C ASN A 72 1.39 -2.55 3.08
N ASP A 73 0.57 -1.70 3.68
CA ASP A 73 -0.72 -2.11 4.24
C ASP A 73 -1.76 -2.19 3.12
N ASP A 74 -2.39 -3.35 2.98
CA ASP A 74 -3.32 -3.62 1.87
C ASP A 74 -4.66 -2.89 2.02
N CYS A 75 -5.05 -2.50 3.22
CA CYS A 75 -6.28 -1.75 3.46
C CYS A 75 -6.10 -0.27 3.10
N THR A 76 -5.12 0.36 3.72
CA THR A 76 -4.87 1.80 3.60
C THR A 76 -4.05 2.19 2.39
N ARG A 77 -3.42 1.23 1.70
CA ARG A 77 -2.41 1.45 0.63
C ARG A 77 -1.16 2.17 1.12
N GLU A 78 -1.04 2.40 2.41
CA GLU A 78 0.11 3.09 2.98
C GLU A 78 1.37 2.24 2.80
N ASN A 79 2.42 2.85 2.27
CA ASN A 79 3.73 2.23 2.27
C ASN A 79 4.36 2.40 3.65
N LEU A 80 4.51 1.30 4.35
CA LEU A 80 5.06 1.24 5.71
C LEU A 80 6.58 1.31 5.72
N GLY A 81 7.22 0.89 4.62
CA GLY A 81 8.67 0.94 4.49
C GLY A 81 9.16 0.75 3.06
N LEU A 82 10.17 1.56 2.71
CA LEU A 82 11.03 1.40 1.53
C LEU A 82 12.47 1.31 2.01
N ILE A 83 12.99 0.09 2.14
CA ILE A 83 14.32 -0.16 2.69
C ILE A 83 15.28 -0.51 1.56
N ALA A 84 16.17 0.43 1.21
CA ALA A 84 17.22 0.21 0.21
C ALA A 84 18.50 -0.31 0.87
N ASP A 85 19.04 -1.41 0.34
CA ASP A 85 20.35 -1.94 0.73
C ASP A 85 20.97 -2.76 -0.41
N THR A 86 22.28 -2.96 -0.35
CA THR A 86 23.00 -3.85 -1.27
C THR A 86 22.80 -5.32 -0.92
N SER A 87 22.39 -5.61 0.32
CA SER A 87 22.07 -6.96 0.81
C SER A 87 20.91 -6.92 1.80
N LEU A 88 19.83 -7.62 1.48
CA LEU A 88 18.63 -7.76 2.30
C LEU A 88 18.38 -9.23 2.58
N SER A 89 19.09 -9.77 3.59
CA SER A 89 18.88 -11.15 4.06
C SER A 89 17.56 -11.28 4.83
N GLY A 90 17.06 -12.51 4.97
CA GLY A 90 15.83 -12.77 5.76
C GLY A 90 15.93 -12.26 7.21
N ALA A 91 17.11 -12.36 7.85
CA ALA A 91 17.32 -11.78 9.18
C ALA A 91 17.21 -10.23 9.19
N ARG A 92 17.67 -9.58 8.12
CA ARG A 92 17.50 -8.13 7.96
C ARG A 92 16.03 -7.78 7.76
N VAL A 93 15.31 -8.51 6.91
CA VAL A 93 13.88 -8.31 6.67
C VAL A 93 13.09 -8.47 7.99
N ALA A 94 13.33 -9.53 8.76
CA ALA A 94 12.69 -9.77 10.06
C ALA A 94 12.89 -8.58 11.03
N ARG A 95 14.10 -8.02 11.08
CA ARG A 95 14.40 -6.84 11.90
C ARG A 95 13.64 -5.59 11.46
N GLU A 96 13.58 -5.34 10.16
CA GLU A 96 12.83 -4.19 9.61
C GLU A 96 11.32 -4.34 9.85
N LEU A 97 10.76 -5.53 9.67
CA LEU A 97 9.36 -5.82 10.00
C LEU A 97 9.06 -5.59 11.49
N THR A 98 9.97 -6.02 12.37
CA THR A 98 9.83 -5.75 13.82
C THR A 98 9.83 -4.24 14.12
N ALA A 99 10.68 -3.47 13.45
CA ALA A 99 10.70 -2.02 13.60
C ALA A 99 9.39 -1.39 13.10
N MET A 100 8.87 -1.83 11.96
CA MET A 100 7.58 -1.36 11.43
C MET A 100 6.41 -1.71 12.35
N MET A 101 6.41 -2.92 12.94
CA MET A 101 5.37 -3.33 13.91
C MET A 101 5.33 -2.44 15.15
N ARG A 102 6.46 -1.88 15.58
CA ARG A 102 6.51 -0.93 16.71
C ARG A 102 5.87 0.42 16.39
N ILE A 103 5.87 0.80 15.12
CA ILE A 103 5.34 2.10 14.64
C ILE A 103 3.87 1.97 14.23
N TYR A 104 3.54 0.94 13.47
CA TYR A 104 2.23 0.81 12.81
C TYR A 104 1.30 -0.21 13.46
N GLY A 105 1.81 -1.00 14.41
CA GLY A 105 1.09 -2.12 14.99
C GLY A 105 1.44 -3.44 14.30
N LYS A 106 1.03 -4.56 14.93
CA LYS A 106 1.28 -5.92 14.43
C LYS A 106 0.26 -6.28 13.35
N PRO A 107 0.69 -6.79 12.16
CA PRO A 107 -0.25 -7.33 11.18
C PRO A 107 -0.77 -8.71 11.61
N ASP A 108 -2.01 -9.04 11.21
CA ASP A 108 -2.53 -10.40 11.36
C ASP A 108 -1.80 -11.37 10.42
N CYS A 109 -1.57 -10.93 9.18
CA CYS A 109 -0.79 -11.73 8.22
C CYS A 109 0.08 -10.87 7.29
N ILE A 110 1.06 -11.54 6.70
CA ILE A 110 1.95 -11.00 5.67
C ILE A 110 1.81 -11.85 4.41
N VAL A 111 1.77 -11.21 3.24
CA VAL A 111 1.78 -11.86 1.93
C VAL A 111 3.05 -11.49 1.18
N SER A 112 3.75 -12.47 0.63
CA SER A 112 4.93 -12.28 -0.21
C SER A 112 4.98 -13.30 -1.34
N ASP A 113 5.88 -13.08 -2.28
CA ASP A 113 6.29 -14.13 -3.21
C ASP A 113 7.13 -15.21 -2.48
N ASN A 114 7.54 -16.24 -3.25
CA ASN A 114 8.37 -17.35 -2.75
C ASN A 114 9.88 -17.04 -2.85
N GLY A 115 10.28 -15.77 -2.77
CA GLY A 115 11.70 -15.38 -2.79
C GLY A 115 12.49 -16.05 -1.69
N THR A 116 13.77 -16.35 -1.97
CA THR A 116 14.67 -17.10 -1.05
C THR A 116 14.85 -16.41 0.30
N GLU A 117 14.78 -15.08 0.31
CA GLU A 117 14.87 -14.26 1.52
C GLU A 117 13.64 -14.46 2.42
N PHE A 118 12.45 -14.52 1.81
CA PHE A 118 11.18 -14.68 2.53
C PHE A 118 10.96 -16.12 3.00
N THR A 119 11.51 -17.12 2.28
CA THR A 119 11.41 -18.53 2.67
C THR A 119 12.55 -18.97 3.60
N SER A 120 13.40 -18.04 4.05
CA SER A 120 14.55 -18.35 4.90
C SER A 120 14.14 -18.80 6.31
N ALA A 121 15.00 -19.60 6.96
CA ALA A 121 14.80 -20.03 8.34
C ALA A 121 14.62 -18.85 9.33
N ALA A 122 15.25 -17.70 9.04
CA ALA A 122 15.12 -16.49 9.86
C ALA A 122 13.70 -15.93 9.83
N ILE A 123 13.06 -15.92 8.67
CA ILE A 123 11.67 -15.46 8.52
C ILE A 123 10.70 -16.45 9.13
N LEU A 124 10.90 -17.76 8.91
CA LEU A 124 10.04 -18.79 9.52
C LEU A 124 10.09 -18.72 11.05
N LYS A 125 11.30 -18.58 11.61
CA LYS A 125 11.46 -18.38 13.05
C LYS A 125 10.77 -17.10 13.53
N TRP A 126 11.01 -15.98 12.85
CA TRP A 126 10.41 -14.69 13.19
C TRP A 126 8.87 -14.74 13.16
N ALA A 127 8.27 -15.36 12.14
CA ALA A 127 6.82 -15.52 12.03
C ALA A 127 6.27 -16.36 13.20
N GLY A 128 6.95 -17.44 13.58
CA GLY A 128 6.61 -18.25 14.76
C GLY A 128 6.73 -17.47 16.07
N ASP A 129 7.84 -16.75 16.28
CA ASP A 129 8.10 -15.98 17.50
C ASP A 129 7.09 -14.82 17.69
N THR A 130 6.67 -14.17 16.58
CA THR A 130 5.74 -13.04 16.62
C THR A 130 4.28 -13.47 16.53
N GLY A 131 3.98 -14.67 16.07
CA GLY A 131 2.64 -15.16 15.79
C GLY A 131 1.95 -14.37 14.63
N VAL A 132 2.74 -13.88 13.68
CA VAL A 132 2.24 -13.30 12.42
C VAL A 132 2.08 -14.42 11.41
N ALA A 133 0.88 -14.58 10.83
CA ALA A 133 0.68 -15.55 9.77
C ALA A 133 1.43 -15.12 8.51
N TRP A 134 2.14 -16.05 7.86
CA TRP A 134 2.86 -15.77 6.62
C TRP A 134 2.28 -16.58 5.47
N HIS A 135 1.81 -15.89 4.44
CA HIS A 135 1.22 -16.49 3.26
C HIS A 135 2.10 -16.23 2.03
N TYR A 136 2.51 -17.31 1.39
CA TYR A 136 3.18 -17.26 0.10
C TYR A 136 2.14 -17.31 -1.02
N ILE A 137 2.33 -16.49 -2.06
CA ILE A 137 1.46 -16.57 -3.24
C ILE A 137 1.66 -17.91 -3.96
N ASP A 138 0.59 -18.43 -4.54
CA ASP A 138 0.69 -19.65 -5.35
C ASP A 138 1.55 -19.41 -6.59
N PRO A 139 2.37 -20.39 -6.98
CA PRO A 139 3.12 -20.31 -8.22
C PRO A 139 2.22 -19.96 -9.41
N GLY A 140 2.60 -18.95 -10.19
CA GLY A 140 1.85 -18.50 -11.37
C GLY A 140 0.59 -17.67 -11.07
N LYS A 141 0.36 -17.26 -9.81
CA LYS A 141 -0.75 -16.38 -9.42
C LYS A 141 -0.27 -15.02 -8.89
N PRO A 142 0.42 -14.21 -9.68
CA PRO A 142 0.92 -12.91 -9.24
C PRO A 142 -0.19 -11.97 -8.76
N GLN A 143 -1.43 -12.12 -9.27
CA GLN A 143 -2.56 -11.32 -8.81
C GLN A 143 -2.87 -11.43 -7.31
N GLN A 144 -2.36 -12.45 -6.62
CA GLN A 144 -2.48 -12.57 -5.16
C GLN A 144 -1.62 -11.52 -4.44
N ASN A 145 -0.61 -10.96 -5.12
CA ASN A 145 0.22 -9.86 -4.63
C ASN A 145 0.04 -8.57 -5.46
N GLY A 146 -1.08 -8.45 -6.17
CA GLY A 146 -1.33 -7.38 -7.14
C GLY A 146 -1.30 -5.96 -6.58
N LEU A 147 -1.52 -5.78 -5.26
CA LEU A 147 -1.46 -4.47 -4.62
C LEU A 147 -0.04 -3.95 -4.52
N ILE A 148 0.89 -4.77 -4.06
CA ILE A 148 2.30 -4.39 -3.99
C ILE A 148 2.92 -4.32 -5.40
N GLU A 149 2.48 -5.16 -6.35
CA GLU A 149 2.92 -5.05 -7.75
C GLU A 149 2.51 -3.70 -8.36
N SER A 150 1.27 -3.25 -8.10
CA SER A 150 0.80 -1.92 -8.54
C SER A 150 1.60 -0.79 -7.91
N PHE A 151 1.91 -0.89 -6.61
CA PHE A 151 2.78 0.06 -5.92
C PHE A 151 4.17 0.09 -6.53
N ASN A 152 4.80 -1.07 -6.75
CA ASN A 152 6.12 -1.19 -7.37
C ASN A 152 6.14 -0.65 -8.81
N GLY A 153 5.03 -0.77 -9.53
CA GLY A 153 4.84 -0.13 -10.83
C GLY A 153 4.93 1.39 -10.74
N SER A 154 4.21 1.99 -9.80
CA SER A 154 4.26 3.44 -9.54
C SER A 154 5.65 3.89 -9.08
N LEU A 155 6.27 3.16 -8.14
CA LEU A 155 7.63 3.44 -7.68
C LEU A 155 8.62 3.44 -8.84
N ARG A 156 8.52 2.46 -9.74
CA ARG A 156 9.39 2.35 -10.90
C ARG A 156 9.17 3.49 -11.88
N ASP A 157 7.91 3.76 -12.24
CA ASP A 157 7.57 4.74 -13.26
C ASP A 157 7.82 6.19 -12.82
N GLU A 158 7.73 6.48 -11.52
CA GLU A 158 7.76 7.84 -10.98
C GLU A 158 9.06 8.20 -10.22
N CYS A 159 9.85 7.20 -9.86
CA CYS A 159 11.08 7.41 -9.10
C CYS A 159 12.27 6.67 -9.71
N LEU A 160 12.19 5.33 -9.85
CA LEU A 160 13.38 4.56 -10.24
C LEU A 160 13.79 4.79 -11.69
N ASN A 161 12.86 5.05 -12.60
CA ASN A 161 13.17 5.35 -14.01
C ASN A 161 13.53 6.82 -14.26
N GLU A 162 13.20 7.71 -13.32
CA GLU A 162 13.40 9.15 -13.44
C GLU A 162 14.68 9.64 -12.73
N GLU A 163 15.13 8.89 -11.72
CA GLU A 163 16.24 9.26 -10.87
C GLU A 163 17.52 8.48 -11.19
N ILE A 164 18.66 9.16 -11.11
CA ILE A 164 19.98 8.54 -11.10
C ILE A 164 20.45 8.46 -9.65
N PHE A 165 20.85 7.28 -9.22
CA PHE A 165 21.32 7.04 -7.86
C PHE A 165 22.84 6.98 -7.82
N ASP A 166 23.48 7.91 -7.10
CA ASP A 166 24.93 7.97 -6.98
C ASP A 166 25.47 7.05 -5.88
N SER A 167 24.68 6.87 -4.83
CA SER A 167 25.04 6.05 -3.66
C SER A 167 23.82 5.48 -2.96
N LEU A 168 24.05 4.55 -2.03
CA LEU A 168 23.00 4.00 -1.18
C LEU A 168 22.35 5.09 -0.28
N ALA A 169 23.12 6.08 0.15
CA ALA A 169 22.60 7.19 0.95
C ALA A 169 21.69 8.08 0.11
N ASP A 170 22.08 8.41 -1.12
CA ASP A 170 21.28 9.16 -2.07
C ASP A 170 19.99 8.42 -2.42
N ALA A 171 20.07 7.11 -2.74
CA ALA A 171 18.88 6.29 -3.00
C ALA A 171 17.91 6.29 -1.81
N ARG A 172 18.40 6.16 -0.59
CA ARG A 172 17.56 6.20 0.62
C ARG A 172 16.87 7.55 0.79
N GLN A 173 17.56 8.63 0.53
CA GLN A 173 17.00 9.99 0.61
C GLN A 173 15.88 10.20 -0.42
N LYS A 174 16.13 9.88 -1.69
CA LYS A 174 15.17 10.03 -2.78
C LYS A 174 13.93 9.14 -2.56
N LEU A 175 14.15 7.90 -2.16
CA LEU A 175 13.05 6.98 -1.82
C LEU A 175 12.23 7.46 -0.61
N ALA A 176 12.87 8.09 0.39
CA ALA A 176 12.15 8.65 1.53
C ALA A 176 11.26 9.83 1.13
N LEU A 177 11.74 10.72 0.25
CA LEU A 177 10.96 11.83 -0.28
C LEU A 177 9.78 11.34 -1.13
N TRP A 178 10.02 10.40 -2.05
CA TRP A 178 8.96 9.82 -2.86
C TRP A 178 7.90 9.10 -2.00
N ARG A 179 8.35 8.32 -0.99
CA ARG A 179 7.45 7.66 -0.04
C ARG A 179 6.60 8.66 0.75
N TYR A 180 7.20 9.78 1.15
CA TYR A 180 6.46 10.85 1.84
C TYR A 180 5.36 11.43 0.95
N ASP A 181 5.68 11.73 -0.31
CA ASP A 181 4.70 12.21 -1.30
C ASP A 181 3.59 11.18 -1.51
N TYR A 182 3.95 9.92 -1.76
CA TYR A 182 3.01 8.82 -1.97
C TYR A 182 2.01 8.67 -0.82
N ASN A 183 2.49 8.71 0.43
CA ASN A 183 1.65 8.48 1.60
C ASN A 183 0.85 9.71 2.05
N ASN A 184 1.38 10.92 1.89
CA ASN A 184 0.85 12.11 2.57
C ASN A 184 0.32 13.18 1.61
N VAL A 185 0.75 13.19 0.36
CA VAL A 185 0.40 14.26 -0.60
C VAL A 185 -0.47 13.73 -1.73
N ARG A 186 -0.10 12.59 -2.28
CA ARG A 186 -0.74 12.01 -3.46
C ARG A 186 -2.15 11.46 -3.16
N PRO A 187 -3.20 11.94 -3.86
CA PRO A 187 -4.53 11.35 -3.74
C PRO A 187 -4.62 10.03 -4.52
N HIS A 188 -5.25 9.03 -3.92
CA HIS A 188 -5.44 7.71 -4.51
C HIS A 188 -6.92 7.48 -4.88
N SER A 189 -7.20 7.20 -6.14
CA SER A 189 -8.57 6.95 -6.62
C SER A 189 -9.22 5.76 -5.92
N SER A 190 -8.45 4.72 -5.59
CA SER A 190 -8.93 3.55 -4.85
C SER A 190 -9.31 3.84 -3.39
N LEU A 191 -8.91 4.99 -2.85
CA LEU A 191 -9.22 5.47 -1.50
C LEU A 191 -10.21 6.66 -1.52
N GLY A 192 -10.95 6.85 -2.61
CA GLY A 192 -11.85 7.98 -2.78
C GLY A 192 -11.10 9.32 -2.82
N ASN A 193 -9.94 9.35 -3.45
CA ASN A 193 -9.05 10.51 -3.58
C ASN A 193 -8.45 11.00 -2.24
N LYS A 194 -8.45 10.17 -1.22
CA LYS A 194 -7.67 10.41 0.01
C LYS A 194 -6.23 9.97 -0.19
N THR A 195 -5.33 10.53 0.60
CA THR A 195 -3.99 9.98 0.74
C THR A 195 -4.01 8.71 1.61
N PRO A 196 -3.05 7.80 1.50
CA PRO A 196 -2.94 6.64 2.40
C PRO A 196 -2.94 7.01 3.88
N ALA A 197 -2.23 8.07 4.27
CA ALA A 197 -2.20 8.56 5.65
C ALA A 197 -3.55 9.13 6.12
N GLU A 198 -4.32 9.80 5.24
CA GLU A 198 -5.69 10.22 5.54
C GLU A 198 -6.63 9.03 5.69
N ALA A 199 -6.48 8.01 4.84
CA ALA A 199 -7.28 6.79 4.92
C ALA A 199 -7.02 6.02 6.23
N ARG A 200 -5.74 5.88 6.63
CA ARG A 200 -5.39 5.28 7.92
C ARG A 200 -6.01 6.03 9.08
N ARG A 201 -5.80 7.34 9.16
CA ARG A 201 -6.37 8.18 10.23
C ARG A 201 -7.89 8.09 10.32
N ALA A 202 -8.57 8.07 9.19
CA ALA A 202 -10.02 7.92 9.16
C ALA A 202 -10.47 6.58 9.76
N LEU A 203 -9.77 5.48 9.45
CA LEU A 203 -10.10 4.15 9.99
C LEU A 203 -9.75 4.02 11.48
N GLU A 204 -8.63 4.57 11.93
CA GLU A 204 -8.23 4.56 13.35
C GLU A 204 -9.22 5.35 14.23
N LEU A 205 -9.83 6.41 13.71
CA LEU A 205 -10.87 7.14 14.41
C LEU A 205 -12.19 6.36 14.56
N PHE A 206 -12.46 5.43 13.63
CA PHE A 206 -13.64 4.55 13.71
C PHE A 206 -13.41 3.35 14.63
N ASP A 207 -12.17 2.90 14.82
CA ASP A 207 -11.82 1.82 15.76
C ASP A 207 -11.61 2.32 17.21
N GLY A 208 -11.68 3.64 17.45
CA GLY A 208 -11.81 4.20 18.79
C GLY A 208 -13.07 3.66 19.48
N PRO A 209 -13.14 3.64 20.85
CA PRO A 209 -14.35 3.21 21.54
C PRO A 209 -15.51 4.03 20.98
N ALA A 210 -16.54 3.32 20.47
CA ALA A 210 -17.70 3.95 19.85
C ALA A 210 -18.13 5.11 20.76
N PRO A 211 -18.32 6.33 20.25
CA PRO A 211 -18.85 7.43 21.05
C PRO A 211 -20.16 6.88 21.63
N GLY A 212 -20.20 6.76 22.96
CA GLY A 212 -21.09 5.92 23.75
C GLY A 212 -22.42 5.73 23.06
N ALA A 213 -22.82 4.49 22.88
CA ALA A 213 -24.06 4.13 22.18
C ALA A 213 -25.12 5.10 22.63
N LEU A 214 -25.52 6.01 21.75
CA LEU A 214 -26.72 6.80 21.96
C LEU A 214 -27.77 5.75 22.21
N ALA A 215 -28.28 5.71 23.46
CA ALA A 215 -29.31 4.81 23.88
C ALA A 215 -30.36 4.83 22.78
N GLN A 216 -30.58 3.69 22.16
CA GLN A 216 -31.70 3.55 21.22
C GLN A 216 -32.93 3.90 22.03
N PRO A 217 -33.78 4.83 21.60
CA PRO A 217 -35.04 5.06 22.27
C PRO A 217 -35.75 3.72 22.30
N GLU A 218 -36.10 3.28 23.52
CA GLU A 218 -36.82 2.03 23.73
C GLU A 218 -38.07 2.06 22.84
N THR A 219 -38.21 1.03 22.02
CA THR A 219 -39.32 0.87 21.05
C THR A 219 -40.65 0.50 21.71
N ASP A 220 -40.83 0.84 22.99
CA ASP A 220 -42.05 0.52 23.72
C ASP A 220 -43.16 1.58 23.61
N ASP A 221 -42.88 2.79 23.15
CA ASP A 221 -43.93 3.82 23.04
C ASP A 221 -44.78 3.76 21.76
N TYR A 222 -44.43 2.95 20.79
CA TYR A 222 -45.22 2.82 19.54
C TYR A 222 -46.29 1.72 19.55
N GLN A 223 -46.28 0.83 20.54
CA GLN A 223 -47.32 -0.20 20.63
C GLN A 223 -48.49 0.19 21.52
N GLN A 224 -48.37 1.17 22.41
CA GLN A 224 -49.52 1.60 23.26
C GLN A 224 -50.45 2.61 22.55
N ALA A 225 -50.01 3.27 21.47
CA ALA A 225 -50.85 4.21 20.73
C ALA A 225 -51.82 3.51 19.72
N ARG A 226 -51.74 2.21 19.54
CA ARG A 226 -52.58 1.41 18.60
C ARG A 226 -53.74 0.62 19.24
N LEU A 227 -53.89 0.69 20.53
CA LEU A 227 -54.96 -0.02 21.27
C LEU A 227 -56.01 0.90 21.90
N SER A 228 -56.02 2.19 21.54
CA SER A 228 -57.01 3.18 22.02
C SER A 228 -57.60 4.02 20.89
N LEU A 229 -58.03 3.35 19.81
CA LEU A 229 -58.99 3.88 18.83
C LEU A 229 -59.93 2.78 18.42
#